data_c865e915f8cdfaaada65458e53d4908e
#
_entry.id   c865e915f8cdfaaada65458e53d4908e
#
_cell.length_a   1.000
_cell.length_b   1.000
_cell.length_c   1.000
_cell.angle_alpha   90.00
_cell.angle_beta   90.00
_cell.angle_gamma   90.00
#
_symmetry.space_group_name_H-M   'P 1'
#
loop_
_entity.id
_entity.type
_entity.pdbx_description
1 polymer ?
#
loop_
_entity_poly.entity_id
_entity_poly.type
_entity_poly.pdbx_seq_one_letter_code
_entity_poly.pdbx_strand_id
1 'polypeptide(L)'
;MNTLNSPVAPTHRKPSTRLTRAPEATAGKSLAHELIGTSDAPVVLALGGISATRHVLSSPDDPTPGWWEGLGGAGRALDLRVRRVLGVEFLDGGSDAIGLSQRTVTTHDQARAIVELLDTLHIEQLDTAIGASYGGMVALALAERWPERVKRIVVISAAHDAHPMATALRTVQRAIVELGLRTGETTEAMIIARGLAMTTYRTAREFSERFPVGGEARHSGSATGFDVERYLRHAGERFAERMPPARFLALSLSADLHLVVPEQVRVPTALIAAQGDTLVPGSQMRSLAARLPNLLGIHALRSRRGHDAFLTETGRLSRLLTTILDA
;
A
#
# COMPACT_ATOMS: atom_id res chain seq x y z
N MET A 1 9.74 -19.71 -56.32
CA MET A 1 8.39 -19.82 -55.73
C MET A 1 8.53 -19.96 -54.24
N ASN A 2 8.52 -18.83 -53.54
CA ASN A 2 8.62 -18.76 -52.08
C ASN A 2 7.24 -18.47 -51.52
N THR A 3 6.65 -19.45 -50.85
CA THR A 3 5.42 -19.26 -50.09
C THR A 3 5.78 -18.78 -48.67
N LEU A 4 5.49 -17.51 -48.39
CA LEU A 4 5.59 -16.92 -47.06
C LEU A 4 4.46 -17.45 -46.15
N ASN A 5 4.82 -18.16 -45.09
CA ASN A 5 3.93 -18.53 -44.01
C ASN A 5 3.55 -17.28 -43.19
N SER A 6 2.28 -16.93 -43.18
CA SER A 6 1.72 -15.91 -42.30
C SER A 6 1.63 -16.47 -40.84
N PRO A 7 1.98 -15.69 -39.83
CA PRO A 7 1.82 -16.15 -38.45
C PRO A 7 0.35 -16.14 -38.03
N VAL A 8 -0.11 -17.26 -37.50
CA VAL A 8 -1.43 -17.43 -36.88
C VAL A 8 -1.47 -16.58 -35.61
N ALA A 9 -2.43 -15.68 -35.51
CA ALA A 9 -2.67 -14.88 -34.31
C ALA A 9 -3.13 -15.76 -33.14
N PRO A 10 -2.65 -15.54 -31.91
CA PRO A 10 -3.08 -16.31 -30.77
C PRO A 10 -4.54 -15.96 -30.42
N THR A 11 -5.41 -16.95 -30.43
CA THR A 11 -6.78 -16.83 -29.94
C THR A 11 -6.77 -16.65 -28.42
N HIS A 12 -7.06 -15.45 -27.95
CA HIS A 12 -7.31 -15.17 -26.54
C HIS A 12 -8.58 -15.90 -26.06
N ARG A 13 -8.40 -17.09 -25.52
CA ARG A 13 -9.42 -17.75 -24.71
C ARG A 13 -9.50 -17.02 -23.38
N LYS A 14 -10.58 -16.26 -23.12
CA LYS A 14 -10.91 -15.70 -21.80
C LYS A 14 -11.02 -16.88 -20.80
N PRO A 15 -10.26 -16.87 -19.70
CA PRO A 15 -10.50 -17.84 -18.64
C PRO A 15 -11.80 -17.43 -17.92
N SER A 16 -12.84 -18.23 -18.06
CA SER A 16 -14.01 -18.17 -17.20
C SER A 16 -13.67 -18.84 -15.87
N THR A 17 -12.96 -18.14 -15.00
CA THR A 17 -12.79 -18.58 -13.61
C THR A 17 -13.99 -18.08 -12.84
N ARG A 18 -14.93 -19.00 -12.59
CA ARG A 18 -15.99 -18.81 -11.60
C ARG A 18 -15.30 -18.61 -10.24
N LEU A 19 -15.24 -17.37 -9.77
CA LEU A 19 -14.84 -17.08 -8.40
C LEU A 19 -15.87 -17.75 -7.48
N THR A 20 -15.49 -18.86 -6.89
CA THR A 20 -16.23 -19.45 -5.78
C THR A 20 -16.16 -18.45 -4.63
N ARG A 21 -17.34 -17.96 -4.23
CA ARG A 21 -17.55 -17.07 -3.11
C ARG A 21 -16.84 -17.64 -1.89
N ALA A 22 -15.87 -16.89 -1.34
CA ALA A 22 -15.21 -17.28 -0.10
C ALA A 22 -16.26 -17.48 1.00
N PRO A 23 -16.13 -18.52 1.85
CA PRO A 23 -17.02 -18.70 2.99
C PRO A 23 -16.90 -17.52 3.94
N GLU A 24 -18.03 -17.18 4.57
CA GLU A 24 -18.20 -16.09 5.51
C GLU A 24 -17.07 -16.00 6.55
N ALA A 25 -16.68 -14.77 6.87
CA ALA A 25 -15.65 -14.47 7.83
C ALA A 25 -15.90 -15.21 9.15
N THR A 26 -14.85 -15.76 9.74
CA THR A 26 -14.88 -16.34 11.07
C THR A 26 -15.31 -15.29 12.09
N ALA A 27 -16.50 -15.43 12.60
CA ALA A 27 -16.97 -14.71 13.79
C ALA A 27 -15.95 -14.90 14.93
N GLY A 28 -15.39 -13.80 15.46
CA GLY A 28 -14.74 -13.86 16.76
C GLY A 28 -13.45 -13.09 17.01
N LYS A 29 -12.74 -12.52 16.01
CA LYS A 29 -11.60 -11.63 16.32
C LYS A 29 -11.80 -10.27 15.64
N SER A 30 -12.02 -9.25 16.46
CA SER A 30 -11.97 -7.86 16.03
C SER A 30 -10.63 -7.56 15.37
N LEU A 31 -10.63 -6.77 14.29
CA LEU A 31 -9.42 -6.30 13.61
C LEU A 31 -8.54 -5.54 14.62
N ALA A 32 -7.27 -5.91 14.72
CA ALA A 32 -6.35 -5.22 15.63
C ALA A 32 -6.21 -3.76 15.19
N HIS A 33 -6.41 -2.83 16.10
CA HIS A 33 -6.50 -1.41 15.81
C HIS A 33 -5.93 -0.54 16.94
N GLU A 34 -5.74 0.74 16.63
CA GLU A 34 -5.43 1.81 17.56
C GLU A 34 -6.30 3.03 17.21
N LEU A 35 -7.00 3.57 18.17
CA LEU A 35 -7.82 4.78 18.03
C LEU A 35 -7.34 5.82 19.03
N ILE A 36 -6.72 6.88 18.56
CA ILE A 36 -6.11 7.93 19.37
C ILE A 36 -6.67 9.31 19.02
N GLY A 37 -6.61 10.23 19.98
CA GLY A 37 -7.07 11.62 19.83
C GLY A 37 -8.17 11.99 20.82
N THR A 38 -8.66 13.23 20.73
CA THR A 38 -9.68 13.78 21.65
C THR A 38 -11.03 13.06 21.43
N SER A 39 -11.70 12.63 22.53
CA SER A 39 -13.05 12.07 22.46
C SER A 39 -14.00 13.01 21.71
N ASP A 40 -14.96 12.44 20.99
CA ASP A 40 -15.99 13.12 20.21
C ASP A 40 -15.48 13.89 18.96
N ALA A 41 -14.16 13.95 18.73
CA ALA A 41 -13.62 14.50 17.48
C ALA A 41 -13.91 13.58 16.27
N PRO A 42 -14.00 14.13 15.06
CA PRO A 42 -14.18 13.35 13.83
C PRO A 42 -13.10 12.27 13.68
N VAL A 43 -13.50 11.08 13.21
CA VAL A 43 -12.58 9.96 13.03
C VAL A 43 -12.01 9.96 11.62
N VAL A 44 -10.68 9.99 11.54
CA VAL A 44 -9.91 9.78 10.31
C VAL A 44 -9.28 8.40 10.35
N LEU A 45 -9.65 7.55 9.39
CA LEU A 45 -8.99 6.26 9.17
C LEU A 45 -7.71 6.49 8.36
N ALA A 46 -6.56 6.04 8.87
CA ALA A 46 -5.26 6.17 8.24
C ALA A 46 -4.70 4.80 7.83
N LEU A 47 -4.57 4.56 6.51
CA LEU A 47 -4.16 3.30 5.92
C LEU A 47 -2.87 3.49 5.11
N GLY A 48 -1.83 2.73 5.45
CA GLY A 48 -0.55 2.79 4.75
C GLY A 48 -0.35 1.66 3.72
N GLY A 49 0.89 1.44 3.30
CA GLY A 49 1.29 0.29 2.48
C GLY A 49 1.19 -1.03 3.24
N ILE A 50 1.49 -2.15 2.57
CA ILE A 50 1.39 -3.51 3.15
C ILE A 50 2.20 -3.72 4.44
N SER A 51 3.22 -2.90 4.68
CA SER A 51 4.07 -2.95 5.89
C SER A 51 3.66 -1.96 6.98
N ALA A 52 2.61 -1.17 6.77
CA ALA A 52 2.08 -0.29 7.80
C ALA A 52 1.38 -1.10 8.89
N THR A 53 1.50 -0.61 10.12
CA THR A 53 0.86 -1.17 11.31
C THR A 53 -0.31 -0.29 11.74
N ARG A 54 -1.03 -0.71 12.77
CA ARG A 54 -2.05 0.13 13.41
C ARG A 54 -1.49 1.39 14.07
N HIS A 55 -0.19 1.39 14.43
CA HIS A 55 0.48 2.52 15.09
C HIS A 55 0.83 3.62 14.07
N VAL A 56 -0.07 4.57 13.88
CA VAL A 56 0.04 5.66 12.89
C VAL A 56 0.86 6.82 13.41
N LEU A 57 0.62 7.24 14.66
CA LEU A 57 1.26 8.37 15.34
C LEU A 57 1.59 7.98 16.78
N SER A 58 2.56 8.65 17.38
CA SER A 58 2.78 8.63 18.82
C SER A 58 1.58 9.21 19.57
N SER A 59 1.38 8.72 20.79
CA SER A 59 0.34 9.17 21.71
C SER A 59 0.90 9.26 23.14
N PRO A 60 0.17 9.88 24.10
CA PRO A 60 0.58 9.84 25.50
C PRO A 60 0.74 8.43 26.08
N ASP A 61 -0.04 7.47 25.59
CA ASP A 61 0.00 6.07 26.03
C ASP A 61 1.09 5.25 25.35
N ASP A 62 1.44 5.61 24.09
CA ASP A 62 2.56 5.04 23.36
C ASP A 62 3.38 6.16 22.70
N PRO A 63 4.50 6.59 23.31
CA PRO A 63 5.34 7.66 22.78
C PRO A 63 6.26 7.24 21.63
N THR A 64 6.25 5.96 21.24
CA THR A 64 7.07 5.52 20.09
C THR A 64 6.56 6.18 18.79
N PRO A 65 7.46 6.54 17.86
CA PRO A 65 7.03 7.17 16.62
C PRO A 65 6.21 6.21 15.74
N GLY A 66 5.03 6.64 15.32
CA GLY A 66 4.21 5.93 14.36
C GLY A 66 4.78 6.00 12.93
N TRP A 67 4.28 5.14 12.03
CA TRP A 67 4.78 5.09 10.65
C TRP A 67 4.46 6.38 9.84
N TRP A 68 3.52 7.20 10.30
CA TRP A 68 3.17 8.49 9.70
C TRP A 68 3.37 9.68 10.64
N GLU A 69 4.28 9.56 11.59
CA GLU A 69 4.56 10.56 12.62
C GLU A 69 4.67 11.99 12.07
N GLY A 70 5.25 12.15 10.89
CA GLY A 70 5.40 13.46 10.25
C GLY A 70 4.08 14.14 9.82
N LEU A 71 2.93 13.48 9.90
CA LEU A 71 1.62 14.07 9.67
C LEU A 71 0.92 14.49 10.97
N GLY A 72 1.42 14.03 12.12
CA GLY A 72 0.89 14.36 13.45
C GLY A 72 1.38 15.72 13.96
N GLY A 73 0.63 16.27 14.89
CA GLY A 73 0.98 17.50 15.63
C GLY A 73 0.06 18.67 15.37
N ALA A 74 0.23 19.71 16.17
CA ALA A 74 -0.59 20.93 16.13
C ALA A 74 -0.58 21.60 14.75
N GLY A 75 -1.77 21.79 14.17
CA GLY A 75 -1.95 22.40 12.86
C GLY A 75 -1.50 21.53 11.68
N ARG A 76 -1.17 20.26 11.90
CA ARG A 76 -0.91 19.28 10.84
C ARG A 76 -2.17 18.51 10.47
N ALA A 77 -2.08 17.74 9.39
CA ALA A 77 -3.23 16.99 8.87
C ALA A 77 -3.87 16.04 9.90
N LEU A 78 -3.06 15.39 10.74
CA LEU A 78 -3.51 14.50 11.80
C LEU A 78 -3.28 15.11 13.18
N ASP A 79 -3.90 16.27 13.43
CA ASP A 79 -3.87 16.94 14.72
C ASP A 79 -4.83 16.26 15.70
N LEU A 80 -4.29 15.53 16.67
CA LEU A 80 -5.04 14.74 17.64
C LEU A 80 -5.91 15.60 18.60
N ARG A 81 -5.75 16.91 18.60
CA ARG A 81 -6.60 17.83 19.39
C ARG A 81 -7.97 18.05 18.74
N VAL A 82 -8.07 17.88 17.42
CA VAL A 82 -9.28 18.16 16.65
C VAL A 82 -9.76 16.96 15.81
N ARG A 83 -9.00 15.87 15.80
CA ARG A 83 -9.33 14.62 15.10
C ARG A 83 -8.96 13.41 15.93
N ARG A 84 -9.71 12.32 15.77
CA ARG A 84 -9.27 10.98 16.18
C ARG A 84 -8.67 10.27 14.98
N VAL A 85 -7.58 9.56 15.19
CA VAL A 85 -6.92 8.77 14.15
C VAL A 85 -7.12 7.30 14.46
N LEU A 86 -7.74 6.58 13.53
CA LEU A 86 -7.90 5.13 13.56
C LEU A 86 -6.86 4.49 12.65
N GLY A 87 -5.96 3.70 13.22
CA GLY A 87 -5.05 2.81 12.52
C GLY A 87 -5.47 1.36 12.68
N VAL A 88 -5.23 0.52 11.68
CA VAL A 88 -5.60 -0.90 11.69
C VAL A 88 -4.45 -1.78 11.21
N GLU A 89 -4.40 -3.03 11.71
CA GLU A 89 -3.60 -4.09 11.12
C GLU A 89 -4.37 -4.75 9.99
N PHE A 90 -3.79 -4.83 8.80
CA PHE A 90 -4.42 -5.55 7.70
C PHE A 90 -4.50 -7.05 7.98
N LEU A 91 -5.61 -7.67 7.59
CA LEU A 91 -5.76 -9.13 7.58
C LEU A 91 -4.70 -9.75 6.66
N ASP A 92 -4.12 -10.86 7.11
CA ASP A 92 -3.10 -11.62 6.35
C ASP A 92 -3.57 -13.03 5.95
N GLY A 93 -4.83 -13.36 6.22
CA GLY A 93 -5.42 -14.64 5.87
C GLY A 93 -5.00 -15.80 6.78
N GLY A 94 -4.17 -15.54 7.80
CA GLY A 94 -3.56 -16.57 8.65
C GLY A 94 -2.45 -17.33 7.92
N SER A 95 -1.71 -18.16 8.65
CA SER A 95 -0.65 -19.02 8.11
C SER A 95 -0.85 -20.48 8.50
N ASP A 96 -0.41 -21.38 7.64
CA ASP A 96 -0.32 -22.81 7.94
C ASP A 96 0.98 -23.14 8.73
N ALA A 97 1.19 -24.43 8.99
CA ALA A 97 2.35 -24.91 9.75
C ALA A 97 3.70 -24.65 9.06
N ILE A 98 3.71 -24.42 7.75
CA ILE A 98 4.92 -24.09 6.97
C ILE A 98 5.03 -22.60 6.63
N GLY A 99 4.11 -21.77 7.14
CA GLY A 99 4.15 -20.31 6.98
C GLY A 99 3.53 -19.80 5.69
N LEU A 100 2.78 -20.60 4.94
CA LEU A 100 2.01 -20.14 3.78
C LEU A 100 0.64 -19.59 4.23
N SER A 101 0.13 -18.58 3.51
CA SER A 101 -1.21 -18.06 3.78
C SER A 101 -2.29 -19.10 3.47
N GLN A 102 -3.16 -19.35 4.43
CA GLN A 102 -4.26 -20.32 4.29
C GLN A 102 -5.44 -19.77 3.48
N ARG A 103 -5.58 -18.44 3.40
CA ARG A 103 -6.74 -17.80 2.78
C ARG A 103 -6.31 -16.60 1.96
N THR A 104 -6.85 -16.52 0.75
CA THR A 104 -6.74 -15.32 -0.06
C THR A 104 -7.58 -14.20 0.57
N VAL A 105 -6.96 -13.05 0.80
CA VAL A 105 -7.60 -11.83 1.31
C VAL A 105 -7.57 -10.77 0.22
N THR A 106 -8.71 -10.17 -0.07
CA THR A 106 -8.83 -9.08 -1.03
C THR A 106 -8.90 -7.72 -0.32
N THR A 107 -8.79 -6.63 -1.08
CA THR A 107 -9.00 -5.28 -0.54
C THR A 107 -10.45 -5.06 -0.07
N HIS A 108 -11.42 -5.78 -0.65
CA HIS A 108 -12.81 -5.77 -0.17
C HIS A 108 -12.99 -6.53 1.14
N ASP A 109 -12.22 -7.59 1.37
CA ASP A 109 -12.21 -8.28 2.68
C ASP A 109 -11.62 -7.39 3.77
N GLN A 110 -10.57 -6.61 3.44
CA GLN A 110 -10.02 -5.58 4.34
C GLN A 110 -11.08 -4.51 4.67
N ALA A 111 -11.75 -4.00 3.65
CA ALA A 111 -12.80 -2.98 3.81
C ALA A 111 -13.95 -3.50 4.67
N ARG A 112 -14.40 -4.74 4.48
CA ARG A 112 -15.42 -5.39 5.31
C ARG A 112 -14.99 -5.49 6.77
N ALA A 113 -13.77 -5.96 7.03
CA ALA A 113 -13.25 -6.06 8.39
C ALA A 113 -13.15 -4.69 9.08
N ILE A 114 -12.84 -3.62 8.31
CA ILE A 114 -12.88 -2.25 8.82
C ILE A 114 -14.33 -1.86 9.19
N VAL A 115 -15.32 -2.16 8.36
CA VAL A 115 -16.74 -1.87 8.67
C VAL A 115 -17.20 -2.61 9.94
N GLU A 116 -16.87 -3.89 10.07
CA GLU A 116 -17.15 -4.68 11.27
C GLU A 116 -16.46 -4.09 12.53
N LEU A 117 -15.24 -3.56 12.38
CA LEU A 117 -14.56 -2.83 13.43
C LEU A 117 -15.29 -1.53 13.81
N LEU A 118 -15.74 -0.74 12.82
CA LEU A 118 -16.48 0.50 13.05
C LEU A 118 -17.77 0.22 13.84
N ASP A 119 -18.47 -0.89 13.53
CA ASP A 119 -19.65 -1.31 14.27
C ASP A 119 -19.32 -1.63 15.75
N THR A 120 -18.21 -2.34 15.98
CA THR A 120 -17.71 -2.67 17.34
C THR A 120 -17.32 -1.41 18.13
N LEU A 121 -16.78 -0.40 17.44
CA LEU A 121 -16.38 0.87 18.05
C LEU A 121 -17.53 1.89 18.14
N HIS A 122 -18.74 1.54 17.70
CA HIS A 122 -19.90 2.43 17.61
C HIS A 122 -19.61 3.70 16.79
N ILE A 123 -18.80 3.57 15.73
CA ILE A 123 -18.51 4.62 14.77
C ILE A 123 -19.42 4.44 13.56
N GLU A 124 -20.47 5.24 13.48
CA GLU A 124 -21.43 5.16 12.39
C GLU A 124 -20.80 5.48 11.04
N GLN A 125 -20.01 6.56 10.99
CA GLN A 125 -19.40 7.05 9.77
C GLN A 125 -18.02 7.69 10.04
N LEU A 126 -17.03 7.32 9.26
CA LEU A 126 -15.74 8.01 9.22
C LEU A 126 -15.89 9.40 8.59
N ASP A 127 -15.19 10.39 9.15
CA ASP A 127 -15.08 11.69 8.49
C ASP A 127 -14.27 11.57 7.19
N THR A 128 -13.13 10.92 7.28
CA THR A 128 -12.27 10.69 6.11
C THR A 128 -11.54 9.36 6.23
N ALA A 129 -11.39 8.62 5.12
CA ALA A 129 -10.41 7.55 5.03
C ALA A 129 -9.25 8.01 4.12
N ILE A 130 -8.05 8.10 4.70
CA ILE A 130 -6.81 8.44 3.98
C ILE A 130 -6.06 7.16 3.75
N GLY A 131 -5.88 6.78 2.49
CA GLY A 131 -5.17 5.57 2.12
C GLY A 131 -3.99 5.85 1.19
N ALA A 132 -2.81 5.29 1.52
CA ALA A 132 -1.62 5.36 0.69
C ALA A 132 -1.23 3.98 0.17
N SER A 133 -0.91 3.87 -1.12
CA SER A 133 -0.53 2.60 -1.75
C SER A 133 -1.61 1.53 -1.53
N TYR A 134 -1.29 0.40 -0.91
CA TYR A 134 -2.27 -0.64 -0.57
C TYR A 134 -3.46 -0.10 0.24
N GLY A 135 -3.20 0.80 1.20
CA GLY A 135 -4.26 1.45 1.96
C GLY A 135 -5.19 2.30 1.09
N GLY A 136 -4.69 2.89 0.01
CA GLY A 136 -5.51 3.61 -0.98
C GLY A 136 -6.43 2.67 -1.77
N MET A 137 -5.95 1.47 -2.08
CA MET A 137 -6.77 0.41 -2.68
C MET A 137 -7.90 -0.03 -1.74
N VAL A 138 -7.59 -0.18 -0.44
CA VAL A 138 -8.59 -0.52 0.59
C VAL A 138 -9.60 0.61 0.77
N ALA A 139 -9.17 1.88 0.77
CA ALA A 139 -10.08 3.03 0.85
C ALA A 139 -11.04 3.11 -0.35
N LEU A 140 -10.56 2.80 -1.56
CA LEU A 140 -11.41 2.69 -2.76
C LEU A 140 -12.44 1.55 -2.62
N ALA A 141 -12.01 0.37 -2.15
CA ALA A 141 -12.90 -0.77 -1.93
C ALA A 141 -13.95 -0.49 -0.85
N LEU A 142 -13.59 0.26 0.22
CA LEU A 142 -14.51 0.73 1.24
C LEU A 142 -15.57 1.67 0.64
N ALA A 143 -15.14 2.68 -0.11
CA ALA A 143 -16.02 3.66 -0.71
C ALA A 143 -16.92 3.09 -1.82
N GLU A 144 -16.47 2.04 -2.53
CA GLU A 144 -17.28 1.32 -3.51
C GLU A 144 -18.44 0.53 -2.87
N ARG A 145 -18.13 -0.20 -1.76
CA ARG A 145 -19.09 -1.16 -1.19
C ARG A 145 -19.89 -0.64 0.00
N TRP A 146 -19.34 0.33 0.74
CA TRP A 146 -19.95 0.91 1.94
C TRP A 146 -19.82 2.44 1.92
N PRO A 147 -20.38 3.12 0.89
CA PRO A 147 -20.26 4.58 0.75
C PRO A 147 -20.85 5.34 1.93
N GLU A 148 -21.84 4.77 2.63
CA GLU A 148 -22.48 5.37 3.81
C GLU A 148 -21.56 5.38 5.04
N ARG A 149 -20.49 4.58 5.04
CA ARG A 149 -19.59 4.44 6.19
C ARG A 149 -18.43 5.46 6.18
N VAL A 150 -18.32 6.28 5.14
CA VAL A 150 -17.25 7.28 5.02
C VAL A 150 -17.74 8.50 4.24
N LYS A 151 -17.49 9.74 4.77
CA LYS A 151 -17.93 10.97 4.11
C LYS A 151 -17.08 11.35 2.91
N ARG A 152 -15.76 11.11 2.98
CA ARG A 152 -14.80 11.35 1.88
C ARG A 152 -13.62 10.38 1.97
N ILE A 153 -12.94 10.20 0.85
CA ILE A 153 -11.68 9.46 0.82
C ILE A 153 -10.56 10.28 0.18
N VAL A 154 -9.34 10.05 0.65
CA VAL A 154 -8.11 10.56 0.04
C VAL A 154 -7.26 9.37 -0.37
N VAL A 155 -6.98 9.25 -1.65
CA VAL A 155 -6.23 8.13 -2.25
C VAL A 155 -4.87 8.62 -2.71
N ILE A 156 -3.80 8.07 -2.14
CA ILE A 156 -2.42 8.49 -2.39
C ILE A 156 -1.68 7.35 -3.07
N SER A 157 -1.14 7.58 -4.28
CA SER A 157 -0.34 6.58 -5.01
C SER A 157 -1.02 5.20 -5.06
N ALA A 158 -2.32 5.18 -5.41
CA ALA A 158 -3.12 3.99 -5.62
C ALA A 158 -4.16 4.22 -6.73
N ALA A 159 -4.57 3.17 -7.41
CA ALA A 159 -5.55 3.24 -8.49
C ALA A 159 -6.62 2.15 -8.33
N HIS A 160 -7.55 2.07 -9.27
CA HIS A 160 -8.68 1.15 -9.23
C HIS A 160 -8.33 -0.31 -9.57
N ASP A 161 -7.14 -0.53 -10.09
CA ASP A 161 -6.56 -1.84 -10.41
C ASP A 161 -5.05 -1.83 -10.21
N ALA A 162 -4.43 -3.02 -10.20
CA ALA A 162 -2.99 -3.15 -10.13
C ALA A 162 -2.35 -2.92 -11.52
N HIS A 163 -1.30 -2.09 -11.58
CA HIS A 163 -0.54 -1.91 -12.82
C HIS A 163 0.19 -3.21 -13.20
N PRO A 164 0.12 -3.69 -14.46
CA PRO A 164 0.71 -4.98 -14.87
C PRO A 164 2.21 -5.13 -14.54
N MET A 165 3.00 -4.05 -14.68
CA MET A 165 4.43 -4.08 -14.31
C MET A 165 4.62 -4.23 -12.80
N ALA A 166 3.78 -3.60 -11.98
CA ALA A 166 3.82 -3.76 -10.54
C ALA A 166 3.47 -5.20 -10.12
N THR A 167 2.47 -5.81 -10.78
CA THR A 167 2.13 -7.24 -10.60
C THR A 167 3.29 -8.15 -11.01
N ALA A 168 3.94 -7.89 -12.14
CA ALA A 168 5.11 -8.67 -12.57
C ALA A 168 6.24 -8.64 -11.53
N LEU A 169 6.57 -7.47 -11.01
CA LEU A 169 7.60 -7.29 -9.98
C LEU A 169 7.23 -7.98 -8.66
N ARG A 170 5.97 -7.84 -8.20
CA ARG A 170 5.48 -8.54 -7.00
C ARG A 170 5.44 -10.04 -7.18
N THR A 171 5.14 -10.54 -8.39
CA THR A 171 5.22 -11.98 -8.70
C THR A 171 6.62 -12.52 -8.50
N VAL A 172 7.66 -11.81 -8.97
CA VAL A 172 9.06 -12.21 -8.75
C VAL A 172 9.41 -12.17 -7.26
N GLN A 173 9.00 -11.12 -6.54
CA GLN A 173 9.23 -11.01 -5.10
C GLN A 173 8.58 -12.18 -4.32
N ARG A 174 7.33 -12.54 -4.64
CA ARG A 174 6.67 -13.71 -4.02
C ARG A 174 7.39 -15.02 -4.34
N ALA A 175 7.80 -15.22 -5.60
CA ALA A 175 8.55 -16.40 -5.99
C ALA A 175 9.89 -16.55 -5.23
N ILE A 176 10.59 -15.46 -4.97
CA ILE A 176 11.80 -15.45 -4.14
C ILE A 176 11.48 -15.91 -2.70
N VAL A 177 10.43 -15.36 -2.08
CA VAL A 177 10.04 -15.73 -0.70
C VAL A 177 9.56 -17.17 -0.62
N GLU A 178 8.76 -17.63 -1.58
CA GLU A 178 8.31 -19.02 -1.68
C GLU A 178 9.50 -20.01 -1.87
N LEU A 179 10.51 -19.61 -2.65
CA LEU A 179 11.75 -20.39 -2.77
C LEU A 179 12.45 -20.48 -1.41
N GLY A 180 12.61 -19.36 -0.69
CA GLY A 180 13.22 -19.36 0.63
C GLY A 180 12.48 -20.23 1.65
N LEU A 181 11.14 -20.24 1.61
CA LEU A 181 10.34 -21.12 2.46
C LEU A 181 10.59 -22.60 2.17
N ARG A 182 10.75 -22.97 0.89
CA ARG A 182 11.03 -24.37 0.49
C ARG A 182 12.47 -24.81 0.82
N THR A 183 13.42 -23.90 0.82
CA THR A 183 14.86 -24.21 1.04
C THR A 183 15.32 -23.99 2.49
N GLY A 184 14.47 -23.42 3.36
CA GLY A 184 14.82 -23.05 4.72
C GLY A 184 15.53 -21.69 4.83
N GLU A 185 15.78 -20.99 3.70
CA GLU A 185 16.51 -19.70 3.64
C GLU A 185 15.52 -18.50 3.65
N THR A 186 14.51 -18.56 4.50
CA THR A 186 13.38 -17.62 4.49
C THR A 186 13.81 -16.18 4.77
N THR A 187 14.71 -15.97 5.73
CA THR A 187 15.19 -14.62 6.10
C THR A 187 15.93 -13.98 4.93
N GLU A 188 16.85 -14.70 4.30
CA GLU A 188 17.61 -14.19 3.15
C GLU A 188 16.68 -13.91 1.96
N ALA A 189 15.70 -14.77 1.71
CA ALA A 189 14.69 -14.55 0.68
C ALA A 189 13.87 -13.28 0.91
N MET A 190 13.46 -12.99 2.15
CA MET A 190 12.78 -11.76 2.53
C MET A 190 13.66 -10.52 2.31
N ILE A 191 14.96 -10.61 2.63
CA ILE A 191 15.94 -9.56 2.39
C ILE A 191 16.05 -9.26 0.89
N ILE A 192 16.21 -10.29 0.06
CA ILE A 192 16.34 -10.14 -1.40
C ILE A 192 15.05 -9.58 -2.01
N ALA A 193 13.88 -10.12 -1.64
CA ALA A 193 12.58 -9.65 -2.12
C ALA A 193 12.35 -8.16 -1.78
N ARG A 194 12.73 -7.74 -0.56
CA ARG A 194 12.68 -6.33 -0.17
C ARG A 194 13.68 -5.48 -0.93
N GLY A 195 14.88 -5.97 -1.16
CA GLY A 195 15.89 -5.31 -2.01
C GLY A 195 15.32 -5.00 -3.40
N LEU A 196 14.69 -5.99 -4.05
CA LEU A 196 13.99 -5.80 -5.32
C LEU A 196 12.86 -4.76 -5.21
N ALA A 197 12.05 -4.80 -4.16
CA ALA A 197 11.00 -3.80 -3.93
C ALA A 197 11.57 -2.37 -3.84
N MET A 198 12.68 -2.17 -3.15
CA MET A 198 13.32 -0.86 -2.99
C MET A 198 13.76 -0.24 -4.32
N THR A 199 14.12 -1.04 -5.32
CA THR A 199 14.45 -0.53 -6.67
C THR A 199 13.25 0.04 -7.41
N THR A 200 12.04 -0.29 -7.00
CA THR A 200 10.79 0.16 -7.60
C THR A 200 10.12 1.30 -6.81
N TYR A 201 10.39 1.39 -5.51
CA TYR A 201 9.84 2.45 -4.65
C TYR A 201 10.54 3.78 -4.83
N ARG A 202 11.77 3.76 -5.33
CA ARG A 202 12.63 4.93 -5.52
C ARG A 202 12.80 5.26 -6.99
N THR A 203 13.07 6.53 -7.30
CA THR A 203 13.35 6.91 -8.69
C THR A 203 14.79 6.59 -9.08
N ALA A 204 15.02 6.34 -10.39
CA ALA A 204 16.38 6.18 -10.93
C ALA A 204 17.24 7.41 -10.61
N ARG A 205 16.66 8.62 -10.61
CA ARG A 205 17.35 9.85 -10.26
C ARG A 205 17.87 9.83 -8.81
N GLU A 206 17.05 9.40 -7.84
CA GLU A 206 17.50 9.27 -6.44
C GLU A 206 18.66 8.28 -6.32
N PHE A 207 18.58 7.13 -7.01
CA PHE A 207 19.68 6.16 -7.02
C PHE A 207 20.96 6.76 -7.60
N SER A 208 20.87 7.49 -8.72
CA SER A 208 22.06 8.12 -9.34
C SER A 208 22.68 9.21 -8.45
N GLU A 209 21.85 10.01 -7.75
CA GLU A 209 22.33 11.05 -6.84
C GLU A 209 22.92 10.46 -5.55
N ARG A 210 22.34 9.37 -5.04
CA ARG A 210 22.75 8.76 -3.77
C ARG A 210 23.93 7.81 -3.90
N PHE A 211 24.05 7.14 -5.04
CA PHE A 211 25.08 6.12 -5.30
C PHE A 211 25.86 6.47 -6.56
N PRO A 212 26.70 7.53 -6.53
CA PRO A 212 27.46 7.96 -7.70
C PRO A 212 28.42 6.87 -8.15
N VAL A 213 28.60 6.80 -9.49
CA VAL A 213 29.55 5.87 -10.12
C VAL A 213 30.96 6.30 -9.77
N GLY A 214 31.71 5.49 -9.02
CA GLY A 214 33.09 5.80 -8.66
C GLY A 214 33.50 5.39 -7.23
N GLY A 215 32.61 4.74 -6.46
CA GLY A 215 32.90 4.29 -5.11
C GLY A 215 34.01 3.22 -5.01
N GLU A 216 34.48 2.97 -3.81
CA GLU A 216 35.63 2.10 -3.48
C GLU A 216 35.62 0.70 -4.13
N ALA A 217 34.42 0.13 -4.38
CA ALA A 217 34.27 -1.18 -5.01
C ALA A 217 34.88 -1.27 -6.42
N ARG A 218 34.89 -0.18 -7.19
CA ARG A 218 35.55 -0.14 -8.54
C ARG A 218 37.06 -0.10 -8.45
N HIS A 219 37.61 0.46 -7.38
CA HIS A 219 39.03 0.58 -7.19
C HIS A 219 39.66 -0.67 -6.56
N SER A 220 38.88 -1.44 -5.79
CA SER A 220 39.33 -2.65 -5.11
C SER A 220 39.25 -3.93 -5.95
N GLY A 221 38.60 -3.89 -7.12
CA GLY A 221 38.35 -5.09 -7.94
C GLY A 221 37.47 -6.14 -7.24
N SER A 222 36.87 -5.80 -6.10
CA SER A 222 35.98 -6.70 -5.35
C SER A 222 34.61 -6.76 -5.98
N ALA A 223 34.09 -7.95 -6.20
CA ALA A 223 32.72 -8.19 -6.65
C ALA A 223 31.66 -7.83 -5.60
N THR A 224 32.07 -7.56 -4.36
CA THR A 224 31.21 -7.21 -3.24
C THR A 224 31.59 -5.83 -2.69
N GLY A 225 30.59 -5.01 -2.35
CA GLY A 225 30.85 -3.77 -1.62
C GLY A 225 30.32 -2.49 -2.27
N PHE A 226 29.43 -2.58 -3.26
CA PHE A 226 28.75 -1.37 -3.75
C PHE A 226 27.89 -0.76 -2.64
N ASP A 227 27.90 0.57 -2.51
CA ASP A 227 27.05 1.29 -1.54
C ASP A 227 25.57 0.99 -1.74
N VAL A 228 25.14 0.82 -2.98
CA VAL A 228 23.76 0.43 -3.31
C VAL A 228 23.43 -0.97 -2.80
N GLU A 229 24.36 -1.91 -2.84
CA GLU A 229 24.18 -3.27 -2.31
C GLU A 229 23.97 -3.25 -0.80
N ARG A 230 24.86 -2.55 -0.06
CA ARG A 230 24.70 -2.35 1.39
C ARG A 230 23.39 -1.70 1.77
N TYR A 231 22.95 -0.70 0.99
CA TYR A 231 21.68 -0.05 1.19
C TYR A 231 20.48 -0.99 1.01
N LEU A 232 20.46 -1.77 -0.07
CA LEU A 232 19.38 -2.71 -0.36
C LEU A 232 19.32 -3.81 0.70
N ARG A 233 20.48 -4.35 1.09
CA ARG A 233 20.60 -5.37 2.14
C ARG A 233 20.10 -4.85 3.48
N HIS A 234 20.56 -3.70 3.94
CA HIS A 234 20.10 -3.10 5.20
C HIS A 234 18.59 -2.82 5.21
N ALA A 235 18.03 -2.34 4.09
CA ALA A 235 16.58 -2.17 3.97
C ALA A 235 15.83 -3.51 4.05
N GLY A 236 16.42 -4.57 3.49
CA GLY A 236 15.91 -5.93 3.54
C GLY A 236 15.91 -6.52 4.95
N GLU A 237 17.04 -6.40 5.67
CA GLU A 237 17.21 -6.89 7.04
C GLU A 237 16.15 -6.31 7.98
N ARG A 238 16.02 -4.99 8.02
CA ARG A 238 14.99 -4.31 8.83
C ARG A 238 13.56 -4.69 8.45
N PHE A 239 13.31 -5.07 7.20
CA PHE A 239 12.01 -5.53 6.76
C PHE A 239 11.75 -6.97 7.22
N ALA A 240 12.72 -7.88 7.05
CA ALA A 240 12.61 -9.27 7.45
C ALA A 240 12.36 -9.45 8.96
N GLU A 241 12.93 -8.56 9.80
CA GLU A 241 12.68 -8.55 11.25
C GLU A 241 11.22 -8.29 11.63
N ARG A 242 10.46 -7.57 10.80
CA ARG A 242 9.13 -7.05 11.16
C ARG A 242 7.99 -7.62 10.33
N MET A 243 8.29 -8.20 9.16
CA MET A 243 7.30 -8.69 8.22
C MET A 243 7.34 -10.22 8.14
N PRO A 244 6.38 -10.92 8.74
CA PRO A 244 6.27 -12.37 8.56
C PRO A 244 6.08 -12.73 7.07
N PRO A 245 6.75 -13.78 6.57
CA PRO A 245 6.69 -14.20 5.17
C PRO A 245 5.27 -14.46 4.66
N ALA A 246 4.45 -15.15 5.46
CA ALA A 246 3.05 -15.42 5.12
C ALA A 246 2.24 -14.13 4.93
N ARG A 247 2.43 -13.15 5.82
CA ARG A 247 1.80 -11.82 5.73
C ARG A 247 2.25 -11.08 4.47
N PHE A 248 3.54 -11.11 4.15
CA PHE A 248 4.06 -10.50 2.92
C PHE A 248 3.41 -11.12 1.68
N LEU A 249 3.38 -12.45 1.58
CA LEU A 249 2.79 -13.19 0.46
C LEU A 249 1.30 -12.85 0.30
N ALA A 250 0.54 -12.88 1.39
CA ALA A 250 -0.90 -12.60 1.40
C ALA A 250 -1.20 -11.16 0.95
N LEU A 251 -0.55 -10.16 1.55
CA LEU A 251 -0.81 -8.76 1.24
C LEU A 251 -0.27 -8.36 -0.14
N SER A 252 0.84 -8.94 -0.57
CA SER A 252 1.36 -8.77 -1.93
C SER A 252 0.40 -9.32 -2.99
N LEU A 253 -0.19 -10.50 -2.76
CA LEU A 253 -1.22 -11.07 -3.63
C LEU A 253 -2.51 -10.24 -3.59
N SER A 254 -2.93 -9.81 -2.41
CA SER A 254 -4.11 -8.95 -2.22
C SER A 254 -4.02 -7.66 -3.04
N ALA A 255 -2.83 -7.04 -3.10
CA ALA A 255 -2.60 -5.85 -3.93
C ALA A 255 -2.77 -6.15 -5.43
N ASP A 256 -2.37 -7.34 -5.90
CA ASP A 256 -2.53 -7.76 -7.30
C ASP A 256 -3.97 -8.13 -7.66
N LEU A 257 -4.74 -8.59 -6.69
CA LEU A 257 -6.17 -8.90 -6.84
C LEU A 257 -7.09 -7.69 -6.70
N HIS A 258 -6.53 -6.51 -6.40
CA HIS A 258 -7.32 -5.30 -6.26
C HIS A 258 -8.00 -4.92 -7.57
N LEU A 259 -9.32 -4.76 -7.50
CA LEU A 259 -10.14 -4.28 -8.60
C LEU A 259 -11.37 -3.57 -8.04
N VAL A 260 -11.55 -2.31 -8.41
CA VAL A 260 -12.70 -1.46 -8.08
C VAL A 260 -13.25 -0.86 -9.36
N VAL A 261 -14.55 -0.70 -9.46
CA VAL A 261 -15.22 0.01 -10.55
C VAL A 261 -15.33 1.49 -10.17
N PRO A 262 -14.52 2.40 -10.75
CA PRO A 262 -14.46 3.80 -10.30
C PRO A 262 -15.81 4.52 -10.35
N GLU A 263 -16.68 4.19 -11.31
CA GLU A 263 -18.00 4.77 -11.47
C GLU A 263 -18.97 4.43 -10.31
N GLN A 264 -18.63 3.40 -9.51
CA GLN A 264 -19.38 3.00 -8.31
C GLN A 264 -18.87 3.70 -7.04
N VAL A 265 -17.69 4.33 -7.08
CA VAL A 265 -17.13 5.11 -5.97
C VAL A 265 -17.81 6.47 -5.94
N ARG A 266 -18.96 6.54 -5.26
CA ARG A 266 -19.79 7.76 -5.19
C ARG A 266 -19.40 8.73 -4.08
N VAL A 267 -18.49 8.32 -3.22
CA VAL A 267 -17.97 9.14 -2.12
C VAL A 267 -17.05 10.24 -2.69
N PRO A 268 -17.14 11.48 -2.19
CA PRO A 268 -16.20 12.54 -2.53
C PRO A 268 -14.74 12.07 -2.38
N THR A 269 -13.98 12.12 -3.48
CA THR A 269 -12.66 11.50 -3.57
C THR A 269 -11.61 12.52 -4.01
N ALA A 270 -10.56 12.69 -3.20
CA ALA A 270 -9.36 13.41 -3.57
C ALA A 270 -8.23 12.43 -3.92
N LEU A 271 -7.47 12.72 -4.97
CA LEU A 271 -6.35 11.91 -5.41
C LEU A 271 -5.03 12.67 -5.23
N ILE A 272 -3.99 11.97 -4.74
CA ILE A 272 -2.63 12.52 -4.62
C ILE A 272 -1.67 11.59 -5.35
N ALA A 273 -1.11 12.05 -6.46
CA ALA A 273 -0.18 11.29 -7.30
C ALA A 273 1.27 11.67 -6.99
N ALA A 274 2.11 10.72 -6.59
CA ALA A 274 3.54 10.95 -6.41
C ALA A 274 4.25 11.08 -7.76
N GLN A 275 5.11 12.09 -7.89
CA GLN A 275 5.90 12.29 -9.10
C GLN A 275 6.96 11.20 -9.23
N GLY A 276 7.06 10.60 -10.41
CA GLY A 276 8.04 9.55 -10.68
C GLY A 276 7.71 8.19 -10.06
N ASP A 277 6.48 8.00 -9.60
CA ASP A 277 5.98 6.71 -9.14
C ASP A 277 5.89 5.75 -10.33
N THR A 278 6.62 4.63 -10.25
CA THR A 278 6.66 3.59 -11.29
C THR A 278 5.70 2.43 -10.99
N LEU A 279 5.25 2.29 -9.75
CA LEU A 279 4.28 1.26 -9.35
C LEU A 279 2.84 1.69 -9.64
N VAL A 280 2.56 2.99 -9.45
CA VAL A 280 1.28 3.62 -9.76
C VAL A 280 1.55 4.85 -10.62
N PRO A 281 1.76 4.67 -11.93
CA PRO A 281 2.08 5.78 -12.84
C PRO A 281 1.02 6.86 -12.83
N GLY A 282 1.42 8.11 -12.99
CA GLY A 282 0.49 9.25 -13.03
C GLY A 282 -0.59 9.14 -14.12
N SER A 283 -0.35 8.36 -15.18
CA SER A 283 -1.37 8.03 -16.20
C SER A 283 -2.51 7.19 -15.61
N GLN A 284 -2.18 6.20 -14.74
CA GLN A 284 -3.18 5.35 -14.08
C GLN A 284 -4.01 6.17 -13.08
N MET A 285 -3.37 7.08 -12.32
CA MET A 285 -4.08 8.01 -11.44
C MET A 285 -5.02 8.95 -12.21
N ARG A 286 -4.60 9.43 -13.39
CA ARG A 286 -5.47 10.24 -14.27
C ARG A 286 -6.62 9.41 -14.86
N SER A 287 -6.40 8.15 -15.21
CA SER A 287 -7.45 7.24 -15.64
C SER A 287 -8.51 7.04 -14.56
N LEU A 288 -8.07 6.84 -13.30
CA LEU A 288 -8.99 6.79 -12.15
C LEU A 288 -9.76 8.11 -12.01
N ALA A 289 -9.05 9.26 -12.03
CA ALA A 289 -9.66 10.59 -11.91
C ALA A 289 -10.77 10.84 -12.95
N ALA A 290 -10.55 10.43 -14.20
CA ALA A 290 -11.49 10.63 -15.28
C ALA A 290 -12.79 9.81 -15.15
N ARG A 291 -12.80 8.77 -14.31
CA ARG A 291 -13.91 7.84 -14.12
C ARG A 291 -14.65 8.01 -12.79
N LEU A 292 -14.08 8.77 -11.85
CA LEU A 292 -14.73 9.04 -10.55
C LEU A 292 -15.88 10.04 -10.70
N PRO A 293 -17.10 9.71 -10.24
CA PRO A 293 -18.24 10.62 -10.37
C PRO A 293 -18.14 11.85 -9.46
N ASN A 294 -17.50 11.74 -8.30
CA ASN A 294 -17.37 12.81 -7.30
C ASN A 294 -15.90 13.11 -6.99
N LEU A 295 -15.10 13.43 -8.03
CA LEU A 295 -13.72 13.81 -7.88
C LEU A 295 -13.62 15.23 -7.28
N LEU A 296 -12.97 15.35 -6.11
CA LEU A 296 -12.63 16.64 -5.50
C LEU A 296 -11.40 17.30 -6.15
N GLY A 297 -10.50 16.51 -6.68
CA GLY A 297 -9.32 16.96 -7.38
C GLY A 297 -8.22 15.90 -7.44
N ILE A 298 -7.24 16.13 -8.35
CA ILE A 298 -6.01 15.36 -8.42
C ILE A 298 -4.83 16.28 -8.15
N HIS A 299 -4.05 15.96 -7.12
CA HIS A 299 -2.92 16.76 -6.64
C HIS A 299 -1.61 16.04 -6.92
N ALA A 300 -0.57 16.79 -7.29
CA ALA A 300 0.76 16.23 -7.49
C ALA A 300 1.60 16.36 -6.22
N LEU A 301 2.08 15.24 -5.68
CA LEU A 301 3.10 15.22 -4.64
C LEU A 301 4.48 15.21 -5.29
N ARG A 302 5.11 16.39 -5.36
CA ARG A 302 6.44 16.55 -5.93
C ARG A 302 7.48 15.91 -5.01
N SER A 303 8.19 14.91 -5.52
CA SER A 303 9.22 14.17 -4.80
C SER A 303 10.25 13.59 -5.75
N ARG A 304 11.45 13.32 -5.24
CA ARG A 304 12.46 12.49 -5.89
C ARG A 304 12.36 11.02 -5.46
N ARG A 305 11.48 10.73 -4.50
CA ARG A 305 11.37 9.42 -3.84
C ARG A 305 10.41 8.44 -4.52
N GLY A 306 9.76 8.84 -5.62
CA GLY A 306 8.82 7.97 -6.34
C GLY A 306 7.67 7.52 -5.45
N HIS A 307 7.41 6.21 -5.40
CA HIS A 307 6.31 5.64 -4.64
C HIS A 307 6.36 5.94 -3.14
N ASP A 308 7.56 5.98 -2.54
CA ASP A 308 7.75 6.27 -1.11
C ASP A 308 7.55 7.76 -0.75
N ALA A 309 7.13 8.61 -1.68
CA ALA A 309 6.90 10.03 -1.42
C ALA A 309 5.96 10.29 -0.24
N PHE A 310 4.93 9.45 -0.07
CA PHE A 310 3.97 9.60 1.03
C PHE A 310 4.57 9.33 2.41
N LEU A 311 5.69 8.60 2.49
CA LEU A 311 6.43 8.37 3.74
C LEU A 311 7.51 9.43 4.00
N THR A 312 8.03 10.07 2.95
CA THR A 312 9.23 10.91 3.05
C THR A 312 8.95 12.40 2.87
N GLU A 313 7.90 12.77 2.13
CA GLU A 313 7.50 14.16 1.89
C GLU A 313 6.39 14.62 2.85
N THR A 314 6.45 14.19 4.10
CA THR A 314 5.38 14.37 5.09
C THR A 314 4.98 15.84 5.29
N GLY A 315 5.92 16.79 5.22
CA GLY A 315 5.61 18.21 5.35
C GLY A 315 4.78 18.76 4.18
N ARG A 316 5.04 18.31 2.94
CA ARG A 316 4.23 18.68 1.76
C ARG A 316 2.89 17.97 1.78
N LEU A 317 2.91 16.68 2.11
CA LEU A 317 1.71 15.87 2.20
C LEU A 317 0.76 16.39 3.28
N SER A 318 1.29 16.78 4.47
CA SER A 318 0.48 17.36 5.54
C SER A 318 -0.25 18.62 5.06
N ARG A 319 0.42 19.55 4.37
CA ARG A 319 -0.25 20.75 3.84
C ARG A 319 -1.37 20.42 2.84
N LEU A 320 -1.13 19.48 1.92
CA LEU A 320 -2.17 19.05 0.97
C LEU A 320 -3.37 18.43 1.70
N LEU A 321 -3.09 17.53 2.65
CA LEU A 321 -4.12 16.86 3.43
C LEU A 321 -4.90 17.85 4.30
N THR A 322 -4.23 18.79 4.97
CA THR A 322 -4.92 19.84 5.76
C THR A 322 -5.91 20.61 4.89
N THR A 323 -5.49 21.06 3.70
CA THR A 323 -6.39 21.76 2.77
C THR A 323 -7.61 20.89 2.38
N ILE A 324 -7.43 19.58 2.16
CA ILE A 324 -8.51 18.67 1.79
C ILE A 324 -9.42 18.35 2.98
N LEU A 325 -8.86 18.21 4.19
CA LEU A 325 -9.61 17.85 5.39
C LEU A 325 -10.43 19.01 5.95
N ASP A 326 -9.98 20.24 5.74
CA ASP A 326 -10.63 21.46 6.25
C ASP A 326 -11.63 22.08 5.24
N ALA A 327 -11.70 21.53 4.01
CA ALA A 327 -12.70 21.87 2.99
C ALA A 327 -14.02 21.11 3.20
#